data_5cab3833338df922435f141ce8d92268
#
_entry.id   5cab3833338df922435f141ce8d92268
#
_cell.length_a   1.000
_cell.length_b   1.000
_cell.length_c   1.000
_cell.angle_alpha   90.00
_cell.angle_beta   90.00
_cell.angle_gamma   90.00
#
_symmetry.space_group_name_H-M   'P 1'
#
loop_
_entity.id
_entity.type
_entity.pdbx_description
1 polymer ?
#
loop_
_entity_poly.entity_id
_entity_poly.type
_entity_poly.pdbx_seq_one_letter_code
_entity_poly.pdbx_strand_id
1 'polypeptide(L)'
;IIGDGIHVSDNALKLVFKAKPLDKIILISDSLPITYSDLKEMIFADENVYYDGIKATSKEGTIAGSTTMISKIIKRLLKTNIINEKELNQLIKNPYNYHDINLDGSIEWDEDFNIIKVNK
;
A
#
# COMPACT_ATOMS: atom_id res chain seq x y z
N ILE A 1 -7.81 -0.94 2.44
CA ILE A 1 -7.25 -2.27 2.14
C ILE A 1 -5.75 -2.16 1.88
N ILE A 2 -4.96 -3.13 2.34
CA ILE A 2 -3.52 -3.25 2.09
C ILE A 2 -3.31 -4.05 0.80
N GLY A 3 -2.69 -3.43 -0.21
CA GLY A 3 -2.53 -4.03 -1.54
C GLY A 3 -1.14 -4.64 -1.80
N ASP A 4 -0.41 -5.04 -0.76
CA ASP A 4 0.98 -5.50 -0.86
C ASP A 4 1.15 -6.94 -1.38
N GLY A 5 0.05 -7.71 -1.47
CA GLY A 5 0.06 -9.11 -1.91
C GLY A 5 0.50 -10.10 -0.81
N ILE A 6 0.74 -9.62 0.39
CA ILE A 6 1.10 -10.41 1.57
C ILE A 6 -0.10 -10.55 2.51
N HIS A 7 -0.72 -9.41 2.88
CA HIS A 7 -1.92 -9.38 3.71
C HIS A 7 -3.14 -9.88 2.96
N VAL A 8 -3.27 -9.51 1.69
CA VAL A 8 -4.38 -9.88 0.82
C VAL A 8 -3.83 -10.43 -0.48
N SER A 9 -4.21 -11.65 -0.85
CA SER A 9 -3.77 -12.28 -2.09
C SER A 9 -4.26 -11.55 -3.33
N ASP A 10 -3.56 -11.68 -4.46
CA ASP A 10 -3.93 -11.06 -5.73
C ASP A 10 -5.35 -11.41 -6.19
N ASN A 11 -5.76 -12.67 -5.99
CA ASN A 11 -7.11 -13.11 -6.36
C ASN A 11 -8.17 -12.43 -5.49
N ALA A 12 -7.91 -12.28 -4.20
CA ALA A 12 -8.81 -11.57 -3.29
C ALA A 12 -8.86 -10.07 -3.62
N LEU A 13 -7.72 -9.43 -3.93
CA LEU A 13 -7.68 -8.04 -4.39
C LEU A 13 -8.49 -7.86 -5.68
N LYS A 14 -8.30 -8.71 -6.68
CA LYS A 14 -9.09 -8.67 -7.93
C LYS A 14 -10.59 -8.80 -7.66
N LEU A 15 -10.97 -9.67 -6.73
CA LEU A 15 -12.38 -9.84 -6.35
C LEU A 15 -12.91 -8.56 -5.68
N VAL A 16 -12.18 -7.98 -4.74
CA VAL A 16 -12.57 -6.73 -4.05
C VAL A 16 -12.77 -5.60 -5.05
N PHE A 17 -11.81 -5.37 -5.97
CA PHE A 17 -11.90 -4.31 -6.98
C PHE A 17 -13.03 -4.52 -8.00
N LYS A 18 -13.47 -5.76 -8.20
CA LYS A 18 -14.64 -6.04 -9.05
C LYS A 18 -15.98 -5.95 -8.31
N ALA A 19 -16.01 -6.35 -7.04
CA ALA A 19 -17.25 -6.47 -6.29
C ALA A 19 -17.66 -5.18 -5.58
N LYS A 20 -16.69 -4.33 -5.20
CA LYS A 20 -16.96 -3.05 -4.51
C LYS A 20 -16.92 -1.86 -5.49
N PRO A 21 -17.81 -0.87 -5.31
CA PRO A 21 -17.66 0.41 -5.99
C PRO A 21 -16.29 1.02 -5.66
N LEU A 22 -15.57 1.46 -6.70
CA LEU A 22 -14.19 1.90 -6.58
C LEU A 22 -14.02 3.11 -5.64
N ASP A 23 -15.02 4.01 -5.61
CA ASP A 23 -15.07 5.18 -4.73
C ASP A 23 -15.21 4.82 -3.23
N LYS A 24 -15.48 3.55 -2.92
CA LYS A 24 -15.58 3.03 -1.55
C LYS A 24 -14.34 2.25 -1.12
N ILE A 25 -13.26 2.29 -1.90
CA ILE A 25 -12.01 1.61 -1.61
C ILE A 25 -10.93 2.64 -1.31
N ILE A 26 -10.30 2.52 -0.14
CA ILE A 26 -9.12 3.30 0.23
C ILE A 26 -7.94 2.33 0.35
N LEU A 27 -6.86 2.61 -0.39
CA LEU A 27 -5.59 1.91 -0.24
C LEU A 27 -4.82 2.50 0.95
N ILE A 28 -4.27 1.63 1.77
CA ILE A 28 -3.39 1.98 2.88
C ILE A 28 -2.13 1.14 2.82
N SER A 29 -1.04 1.65 3.37
CA SER A 29 0.19 0.87 3.53
C SER A 29 0.18 0.01 4.77
N ASP A 30 -0.34 0.51 5.88
CA ASP A 30 -0.18 -0.09 7.21
C ASP A 30 1.28 -0.38 7.55
N SER A 31 2.17 0.52 7.11
CA SER A 31 3.61 0.30 7.12
C SER A 31 4.19 0.52 8.52
N LEU A 32 4.93 -0.48 9.00
CA LEU A 32 5.65 -0.42 10.27
C LEU A 32 6.89 0.48 10.18
N PRO A 33 7.34 1.05 11.30
CA PRO A 33 8.57 1.88 11.34
C PRO A 33 9.84 1.13 10.91
N ILE A 34 9.87 -0.19 10.99
CA ILE A 34 10.99 -1.04 10.53
C ILE A 34 11.17 -1.03 9.00
N THR A 35 10.15 -0.56 8.24
CA THR A 35 10.17 -0.48 6.78
C THR A 35 11.34 0.37 6.30
N TYR A 36 12.18 -0.19 5.40
CA TYR A 36 13.39 0.46 4.88
C TYR A 36 14.46 0.78 5.92
N SER A 37 14.41 0.17 7.10
CA SER A 37 15.50 0.19 8.06
C SER A 37 16.41 -1.02 7.85
N ASP A 38 17.63 -0.95 8.41
CA ASP A 38 18.56 -2.10 8.47
C ASP A 38 18.23 -3.03 9.64
N LEU A 39 17.23 -2.69 10.45
CA LEU A 39 16.85 -3.49 11.61
C LEU A 39 16.21 -4.81 11.18
N LYS A 40 16.48 -5.85 11.95
CA LYS A 40 15.87 -7.18 11.79
C LYS A 40 14.78 -7.45 12.83
N GLU A 41 14.75 -6.64 13.87
CA GLU A 41 13.75 -6.70 14.92
C GLU A 41 13.51 -5.33 15.54
N MET A 42 12.35 -5.13 16.11
CA MET A 42 11.98 -3.94 16.87
C MET A 42 10.87 -4.28 17.88
N ILE A 43 10.71 -3.43 18.87
CA ILE A 43 9.53 -3.46 19.73
C ILE A 43 8.49 -2.49 19.14
N PHE A 44 7.29 -2.98 18.88
CA PHE A 44 6.16 -2.20 18.42
C PHE A 44 4.89 -2.61 19.17
N ALA A 45 4.21 -1.64 19.78
CA ALA A 45 3.03 -1.89 20.62
C ALA A 45 3.27 -2.95 21.73
N ASP A 46 4.42 -2.86 22.41
CA ASP A 46 4.88 -3.76 23.48
C ASP A 46 5.16 -5.22 23.05
N GLU A 47 5.18 -5.48 21.72
CA GLU A 47 5.51 -6.79 21.17
C GLU A 47 6.79 -6.75 20.32
N ASN A 48 7.53 -7.88 20.33
CA ASN A 48 8.67 -8.05 19.42
C ASN A 48 8.20 -8.36 18.02
N VAL A 49 8.64 -7.55 17.07
CA VAL A 49 8.40 -7.71 15.64
C VAL A 49 9.71 -8.06 14.96
N TYR A 50 9.69 -9.11 14.15
CA TYR A 50 10.83 -9.63 13.39
C TYR A 50 10.62 -9.39 11.90
N TYR A 51 11.67 -8.89 11.22
CA TYR A 51 11.64 -8.58 9.79
C TYR A 51 12.62 -9.45 9.03
N ASP A 52 12.12 -10.24 8.09
CA ASP A 52 12.90 -11.18 7.26
C ASP A 52 13.41 -10.58 5.93
N GLY A 53 13.14 -9.31 5.69
CA GLY A 53 13.45 -8.61 4.43
C GLY A 53 12.24 -8.51 3.48
N ILE A 54 11.16 -9.21 3.77
CA ILE A 54 9.92 -9.25 2.96
C ILE A 54 8.71 -8.86 3.81
N LYS A 55 8.55 -9.48 4.98
CA LYS A 55 7.41 -9.28 5.87
C LYS A 55 7.88 -9.13 7.32
N ALA A 56 7.06 -8.46 8.11
CA ALA A 56 7.24 -8.35 9.55
C ALA A 56 6.23 -9.26 10.27
N THR A 57 6.71 -10.03 11.24
CA THR A 57 5.89 -11.00 11.99
C THR A 57 6.16 -10.93 13.49
N SER A 58 5.17 -11.34 14.27
CA SER A 58 5.37 -11.67 15.68
C SER A 58 6.27 -12.91 15.82
N LYS A 59 6.64 -13.25 17.06
CA LYS A 59 7.39 -14.46 17.39
C LYS A 59 6.64 -15.74 16.96
N GLU A 60 5.32 -15.73 17.00
CA GLU A 60 4.44 -16.83 16.60
C GLU A 60 4.23 -16.91 15.08
N GLY A 61 4.82 -15.99 14.32
CA GLY A 61 4.72 -15.96 12.87
C GLY A 61 3.48 -15.23 12.31
N THR A 62 2.69 -14.56 13.15
CA THR A 62 1.57 -13.73 12.71
C THR A 62 2.10 -12.44 12.08
N ILE A 63 1.52 -12.03 10.94
CA ILE A 63 1.89 -10.77 10.29
C ILE A 63 1.55 -9.61 11.22
N ALA A 64 2.55 -8.77 11.51
CA ALA A 64 2.42 -7.67 12.47
C ALA A 64 2.04 -6.34 11.80
N GLY A 65 2.17 -6.24 10.50
CA GLY A 65 1.91 -5.05 9.69
C GLY A 65 2.71 -5.09 8.40
N SER A 66 2.46 -4.13 7.51
CA SER A 66 3.12 -4.10 6.21
C SER A 66 4.55 -3.56 6.32
N THR A 67 5.39 -3.99 5.42
CA THR A 67 6.74 -3.48 5.16
C THR A 67 6.84 -2.85 3.77
N THR A 68 5.69 -2.47 3.20
CA THR A 68 5.60 -1.93 1.85
C THR A 68 4.91 -0.58 1.85
N MET A 69 5.61 0.46 1.40
CA MET A 69 5.05 1.82 1.29
C MET A 69 4.01 1.89 0.18
N ILE A 70 3.09 2.85 0.31
CA ILE A 70 1.95 3.02 -0.62
C ILE A 70 2.40 3.17 -2.08
N SER A 71 3.50 3.86 -2.36
CA SER A 71 4.04 4.01 -3.71
C SER A 71 4.44 2.67 -4.34
N LYS A 72 5.04 1.76 -3.57
CA LYS A 72 5.37 0.41 -4.04
C LYS A 72 4.14 -0.48 -4.19
N ILE A 73 3.14 -0.33 -3.32
CA ILE A 73 1.84 -1.00 -3.45
C ILE A 73 1.18 -0.60 -4.78
N ILE A 74 1.11 0.71 -5.07
CA ILE A 74 0.55 1.24 -6.31
C ILE A 74 1.29 0.68 -7.53
N LYS A 75 2.62 0.80 -7.55
CA LYS A 75 3.46 0.24 -8.61
C LYS A 75 3.20 -1.25 -8.84
N ARG A 76 3.08 -2.02 -7.78
CA ARG A 76 2.77 -3.45 -7.84
C ARG A 76 1.40 -3.71 -8.45
N LEU A 77 0.35 -3.05 -7.97
CA LEU A 77 -1.03 -3.23 -8.45
C LEU A 77 -1.16 -2.91 -9.95
N LEU A 78 -0.48 -1.87 -10.43
CA LEU A 78 -0.40 -1.53 -11.86
C LEU A 78 0.35 -2.59 -12.66
N LYS A 79 1.56 -2.99 -12.23
CA LYS A 79 2.38 -4.01 -12.92
C LYS A 79 1.71 -5.39 -12.98
N THR A 80 0.89 -5.74 -12.01
CA THR A 80 0.13 -7.00 -12.00
C THR A 80 -1.25 -6.89 -12.66
N ASN A 81 -1.59 -5.73 -13.24
CA ASN A 81 -2.88 -5.45 -13.86
C ASN A 81 -4.07 -5.72 -12.93
N ILE A 82 -3.89 -5.51 -11.61
CA ILE A 82 -4.99 -5.57 -10.65
C ILE A 82 -5.83 -4.30 -10.73
N ILE A 83 -5.18 -3.16 -10.98
CA ILE A 83 -5.80 -1.88 -11.32
C ILE A 83 -5.14 -1.30 -12.56
N ASN A 84 -5.83 -0.39 -13.23
CA ASN A 84 -5.29 0.46 -14.30
C ASN A 84 -5.12 1.91 -13.82
N GLU A 85 -4.52 2.78 -14.67
CA GLU A 85 -4.25 4.18 -14.32
C GLU A 85 -5.52 4.99 -14.03
N LYS A 86 -6.63 4.71 -14.73
CA LYS A 86 -7.90 5.39 -14.48
C LYS A 86 -8.44 5.03 -13.09
N GLU A 87 -8.35 3.77 -12.72
CA GLU A 87 -8.75 3.29 -11.40
C GLU A 87 -7.82 3.85 -10.31
N LEU A 88 -6.52 3.94 -10.57
CA LEU A 88 -5.57 4.58 -9.66
C LEU A 88 -5.96 6.03 -9.37
N ASN A 89 -6.31 6.81 -10.39
CA ASN A 89 -6.72 8.21 -10.22
C ASN A 89 -7.94 8.35 -9.30
N GLN A 90 -8.87 7.39 -9.32
CA GLN A 90 -9.99 7.37 -8.38
C GLN A 90 -9.51 7.00 -6.96
N LEU A 91 -8.69 5.95 -6.84
CA LEU A 91 -8.18 5.47 -5.55
C LEU A 91 -7.35 6.53 -4.80
N ILE A 92 -6.56 7.34 -5.53
CA ILE A 92 -5.80 8.46 -4.92
C ILE A 92 -6.74 9.51 -4.33
N LYS A 93 -7.87 9.79 -4.96
CA LYS A 93 -8.84 10.79 -4.50
C LYS A 93 -9.70 10.31 -3.32
N ASN A 94 -9.90 9.01 -3.18
CA ASN A 94 -10.83 8.46 -2.21
C ASN A 94 -10.53 8.85 -0.75
N PRO A 95 -9.28 8.80 -0.22
CA PRO A 95 -9.02 9.22 1.15
C PRO A 95 -9.29 10.72 1.35
N TYR A 96 -8.98 11.56 0.36
CA TYR A 96 -9.26 12.99 0.43
C TYR A 96 -10.77 13.27 0.44
N ASN A 97 -11.53 12.61 -0.45
CA ASN A 97 -12.98 12.71 -0.50
C ASN A 97 -13.63 12.21 0.80
N TYR A 98 -13.08 11.15 1.39
CA TYR A 98 -13.59 10.60 2.64
C TYR A 98 -13.42 11.56 3.83
N HIS A 99 -12.34 12.32 3.85
CA HIS A 99 -12.00 13.28 4.90
C HIS A 99 -12.41 14.73 4.58
N ASP A 100 -13.09 14.94 3.44
CA ASP A 100 -13.49 16.28 2.96
C ASP A 100 -12.28 17.24 2.84
N ILE A 101 -11.15 16.70 2.31
CA ILE A 101 -9.91 17.44 2.10
C ILE A 101 -9.71 17.67 0.60
N ASN A 102 -9.40 18.90 0.20
CA ASN A 102 -9.03 19.18 -1.18
C ASN A 102 -7.68 18.57 -1.52
N LEU A 103 -7.63 17.75 -2.57
CA LEU A 103 -6.39 17.24 -3.13
C LEU A 103 -5.71 18.34 -3.95
N ASP A 104 -4.55 18.79 -3.49
CA ASP A 104 -3.69 19.75 -4.20
C ASP A 104 -2.38 19.07 -4.58
N GLY A 105 -1.92 19.31 -5.81
CA GLY A 105 -0.71 18.73 -6.35
C GLY A 105 -0.90 17.52 -7.25
N SER A 106 0.22 17.04 -7.79
CA SER A 106 0.27 15.86 -8.67
C SER A 106 1.59 15.12 -8.55
N ILE A 107 1.57 13.85 -8.95
CA ILE A 107 2.77 13.00 -9.03
C ILE A 107 2.94 12.55 -10.49
N GLU A 108 4.15 12.72 -11.01
CA GLU A 108 4.55 12.21 -12.33
C GLU A 108 5.35 10.92 -12.15
N TRP A 109 5.07 9.93 -13.00
CA TRP A 109 5.68 8.60 -12.97
C TRP A 109 6.39 8.32 -14.30
N ASP A 110 7.46 7.53 -14.28
CA ASP A 110 8.04 6.95 -15.48
C ASP A 110 7.25 5.72 -15.98
N GLU A 111 7.66 5.14 -17.11
CA GLU A 111 7.06 3.95 -17.72
C GLU A 111 7.14 2.71 -16.79
N ASP A 112 8.05 2.73 -15.84
CA ASP A 112 8.24 1.69 -14.82
C ASP A 112 7.48 1.96 -13.52
N PHE A 113 6.64 3.00 -13.49
CA PHE A 113 5.91 3.48 -12.32
C PHE A 113 6.82 3.91 -11.15
N ASN A 114 7.99 4.48 -11.43
CA ASN A 114 8.77 5.18 -10.42
C ASN A 114 8.39 6.64 -10.40
N ILE A 115 8.34 7.25 -9.21
CA ILE A 115 8.05 8.67 -9.06
C ILE A 115 9.20 9.48 -9.63
N ILE A 116 8.92 10.32 -10.64
CA ILE A 116 9.88 11.24 -11.26
C ILE A 116 9.80 12.61 -10.56
N LYS A 117 8.58 13.08 -10.30
CA LYS A 117 8.35 14.43 -9.79
C LYS A 117 7.10 14.51 -8.92
N VAL A 118 7.17 15.33 -7.90
CA VAL A 118 6.02 15.72 -7.06
C VAL A 118 5.80 17.22 -7.24
N ASN A 119 4.63 17.60 -7.73
CA ASN A 119 4.22 18.99 -7.89
C ASN A 119 3.26 19.36 -6.76
N LYS A 120 3.47 20.53 -6.19
CA LYS A 120 2.56 21.14 -5.19
C LYS A 120 1.73 22.21 -5.85
#